data_7c19ee0fdc69ba797a40bfefde35e787
#
_entry.id   7c19ee0fdc69ba797a40bfefde35e787
#
_cell.length_a   1.000
_cell.length_b   1.000
_cell.length_c   1.000
_cell.angle_alpha   90.00
_cell.angle_beta   90.00
_cell.angle_gamma   90.00
#
_symmetry.space_group_name_H-M   'P 1'
#
loop_
_entity.id
_entity.type
_entity.pdbx_description
1 polymer ?
#
loop_
_entity_poly.entity_id
_entity_poly.type
_entity_poly.pdbx_seq_one_letter_code
_entity_poly.pdbx_strand_id
1 'polypeptide(L)'
;MLFNSIIAAGLGLALAAFYANKVLSIKVTDEKVEELSASIREGSMAFLKRMYSWISVFVVVLAVLISTLTEWGYPWGSIAFVAGAFLSSLAGFIGMRIATAANGRTTEAARDGGTLKALPVAFRGGAVMGFTVAGLGLLGVSVGYWVFIDILELPNGYDVLAAIGLGGSSIALFARVGGGIYTKAADVGADLVGKVEAGIPEDDPRNPATIADNVGDNVGDVAGMGADLFESYVGSLVAPLAYAAIVFSGQNVLPSLLFFPLAVGTIGMGASIVSSFLVKPKEGKLAQALHRGTYSAAALTTLGVYFLSDSMFSSYTENSIGLFFAVIIGLAVGLLVGQISEWFTSDHLSLIHISEPTRLAT
;
A
#
# COMPACT_ATOMS: atom_id res chain seq x y z
N MET A 1 -6.29 9.41 22.51
CA MET A 1 -6.48 9.17 21.06
C MET A 1 -5.25 8.52 20.43
N LEU A 2 -4.06 9.04 20.65
CA LEU A 2 -2.80 8.52 20.10
C LEU A 2 -2.59 7.02 20.36
N PHE A 3 -2.79 6.55 21.59
CA PHE A 3 -2.72 5.13 21.91
C PHE A 3 -3.73 4.27 21.15
N ASN A 4 -4.90 4.80 20.82
CA ASN A 4 -5.89 4.09 20.00
C ASN A 4 -5.37 3.90 18.56
N SER A 5 -4.63 4.87 18.00
CA SER A 5 -4.01 4.75 16.68
C SER A 5 -2.92 3.68 16.68
N ILE A 6 -2.09 3.63 17.73
CA ILE A 6 -1.07 2.60 17.91
C ILE A 6 -1.71 1.20 18.04
N ILE A 7 -2.78 1.09 18.81
CA ILE A 7 -3.52 -0.19 18.96
C ILE A 7 -4.14 -0.61 17.63
N ALA A 8 -4.78 0.30 16.91
CA ALA A 8 -5.39 0.00 15.61
C ALA A 8 -4.33 -0.43 14.58
N ALA A 9 -3.17 0.24 14.56
CA ALA A 9 -2.04 -0.17 13.73
C ALA A 9 -1.56 -1.57 14.09
N GLY A 10 -1.41 -1.88 15.38
CA GLY A 10 -1.06 -3.20 15.88
C GLY A 10 -2.06 -4.29 15.48
N LEU A 11 -3.37 -4.00 15.56
CA LEU A 11 -4.43 -4.91 15.11
C LEU A 11 -4.37 -5.15 13.59
N GLY A 12 -4.11 -4.11 12.79
CA GLY A 12 -3.90 -4.24 11.35
C GLY A 12 -2.71 -5.14 11.01
N LEU A 13 -1.57 -4.94 11.70
CA LEU A 13 -0.38 -5.79 11.53
C LEU A 13 -0.63 -7.23 12.01
N ALA A 14 -1.37 -7.43 13.09
CA ALA A 14 -1.76 -8.76 13.55
C ALA A 14 -2.64 -9.47 12.52
N LEU A 15 -3.58 -8.76 11.89
CA LEU A 15 -4.40 -9.31 10.81
C LEU A 15 -3.56 -9.64 9.57
N ALA A 16 -2.58 -8.80 9.22
CA ALA A 16 -1.62 -9.10 8.14
C ALA A 16 -0.88 -10.42 8.43
N ALA A 17 -0.37 -10.59 9.65
CA ALA A 17 0.30 -11.82 10.06
C ALA A 17 -0.65 -13.02 10.03
N PHE A 18 -1.90 -12.86 10.45
CA PHE A 18 -2.93 -13.91 10.37
C PHE A 18 -3.19 -14.33 8.93
N TYR A 19 -3.36 -13.38 8.00
CA TYR A 19 -3.56 -13.69 6.59
C TYR A 19 -2.31 -14.31 5.95
N ALA A 20 -1.12 -13.82 6.28
CA ALA A 20 0.13 -14.43 5.83
C ALA A 20 0.22 -15.90 6.25
N ASN A 21 -0.06 -16.22 7.51
CA ASN A 21 -0.09 -17.60 8.00
C ASN A 21 -1.14 -18.46 7.27
N LYS A 22 -2.32 -17.90 6.98
CA LYS A 22 -3.37 -18.60 6.21
C LYS A 22 -2.93 -18.91 4.78
N VAL A 23 -2.25 -17.99 4.11
CA VAL A 23 -1.71 -18.20 2.77
C VAL A 23 -0.60 -19.25 2.83
N LEU A 24 0.37 -19.10 3.72
CA LEU A 24 1.52 -19.99 3.82
C LEU A 24 1.15 -21.42 4.27
N SER A 25 0.01 -21.62 4.92
CA SER A 25 -0.46 -22.95 5.32
C SER A 25 -1.00 -23.79 4.16
N ILE A 26 -1.28 -23.18 2.99
CA ILE A 26 -1.70 -23.91 1.80
C ILE A 26 -0.47 -24.56 1.17
N LYS A 27 -0.54 -25.87 0.93
CA LYS A 27 0.53 -26.60 0.25
C LYS A 27 0.33 -26.55 -1.26
N VAL A 28 1.39 -26.32 -1.99
CA VAL A 28 1.44 -26.53 -3.44
C VAL A 28 1.82 -27.98 -3.65
N THR A 29 1.03 -28.72 -4.42
CA THR A 29 1.20 -30.16 -4.62
C THR A 29 1.77 -30.47 -6.01
N ASP A 30 1.62 -29.56 -6.95
CA ASP A 30 2.14 -29.68 -8.30
C ASP A 30 3.59 -29.22 -8.34
N GLU A 31 4.49 -30.14 -8.74
CA GLU A 31 5.93 -29.91 -8.78
C GLU A 31 6.30 -28.78 -9.75
N LYS A 32 5.63 -28.69 -10.91
CA LYS A 32 5.90 -27.65 -11.89
C LYS A 32 5.47 -26.27 -11.41
N VAL A 33 4.32 -26.19 -10.72
CA VAL A 33 3.84 -24.94 -10.11
C VAL A 33 4.79 -24.46 -9.02
N GLU A 34 5.33 -25.38 -8.20
CA GLU A 34 6.31 -25.00 -7.15
C GLU A 34 7.64 -24.56 -7.78
N GLU A 35 8.15 -25.25 -8.82
CA GLU A 35 9.39 -24.87 -9.53
C GLU A 35 9.28 -23.47 -10.12
N LEU A 36 8.20 -23.18 -10.87
CA LEU A 36 7.97 -21.85 -11.45
C LEU A 36 7.80 -20.76 -10.38
N SER A 37 7.03 -21.05 -9.33
CA SER A 37 6.84 -20.13 -8.22
C SER A 37 8.14 -19.86 -7.46
N ALA A 38 9.00 -20.85 -7.32
CA ALA A 38 10.33 -20.69 -6.72
C ALA A 38 11.23 -19.79 -7.57
N SER A 39 11.23 -19.98 -8.89
CA SER A 39 12.01 -19.15 -9.84
C SER A 39 11.54 -17.69 -9.82
N ILE A 40 10.22 -17.43 -9.82
CA ILE A 40 9.66 -16.08 -9.71
C ILE A 40 10.04 -15.45 -8.37
N ARG A 41 9.99 -16.21 -7.27
CA ARG A 41 10.37 -15.73 -5.93
C ARG A 41 11.85 -15.38 -5.87
N GLU A 42 12.71 -16.21 -6.44
CA GLU A 42 14.16 -15.97 -6.49
C GLU A 42 14.47 -14.68 -7.27
N GLY A 43 13.91 -14.51 -8.46
CA GLY A 43 14.05 -13.29 -9.27
C GLY A 43 13.57 -12.04 -8.55
N SER A 44 12.39 -12.11 -7.93
CA SER A 44 11.81 -11.01 -7.17
C SER A 44 12.67 -10.62 -5.97
N MET A 45 13.21 -11.58 -5.24
CA MET A 45 14.11 -11.33 -4.11
C MET A 45 15.48 -10.80 -4.56
N ALA A 46 16.00 -11.25 -5.69
CA ALA A 46 17.23 -10.73 -6.27
C ALA A 46 17.08 -9.26 -6.67
N PHE A 47 15.95 -8.89 -7.28
CA PHE A 47 15.63 -7.49 -7.59
C PHE A 47 15.57 -6.64 -6.32
N LEU A 48 14.81 -7.04 -5.30
CA LEU A 48 14.70 -6.29 -4.04
C LEU A 48 16.06 -6.08 -3.39
N LYS A 49 16.88 -7.13 -3.32
CA LYS A 49 18.23 -7.05 -2.74
C LYS A 49 19.09 -6.02 -3.49
N ARG A 50 19.04 -6.02 -4.81
CA ARG A 50 19.81 -5.08 -5.64
C ARG A 50 19.31 -3.66 -5.47
N MET A 51 18.00 -3.48 -5.52
CA MET A 51 17.36 -2.19 -5.37
C MET A 51 17.67 -1.58 -3.99
N TYR A 52 17.44 -2.31 -2.91
CA TYR A 52 17.71 -1.81 -1.55
C TYR A 52 19.18 -1.50 -1.28
N SER A 53 20.11 -2.21 -1.94
CA SER A 53 21.53 -1.89 -1.83
C SER A 53 21.85 -0.51 -2.38
N TRP A 54 21.25 -0.11 -3.50
CA TRP A 54 21.44 1.23 -4.06
C TRP A 54 20.68 2.30 -3.30
N ILE A 55 19.45 2.00 -2.92
CA ILE A 55 18.63 2.93 -2.13
C ILE A 55 19.28 3.22 -0.77
N SER A 56 19.90 2.23 -0.13
CA SER A 56 20.57 2.45 1.16
C SER A 56 21.69 3.50 1.08
N VAL A 57 22.44 3.50 -0.02
CA VAL A 57 23.47 4.55 -0.26
C VAL A 57 22.79 5.91 -0.41
N PHE A 58 21.72 6.01 -1.19
CA PHE A 58 20.96 7.24 -1.36
C PHE A 58 20.37 7.74 -0.04
N VAL A 59 19.77 6.85 0.75
CA VAL A 59 19.21 7.18 2.07
C VAL A 59 20.28 7.74 3.01
N VAL A 60 21.48 7.13 3.05
CA VAL A 60 22.58 7.63 3.87
C VAL A 60 23.02 9.01 3.42
N VAL A 61 23.23 9.22 2.12
CA VAL A 61 23.62 10.53 1.58
C VAL A 61 22.57 11.59 1.92
N LEU A 62 21.30 11.29 1.71
CA LEU A 62 20.21 12.25 1.97
C LEU A 62 20.04 12.50 3.47
N ALA A 63 20.22 11.49 4.33
CA ALA A 63 20.19 11.67 5.78
C ALA A 63 21.30 12.62 6.25
N VAL A 64 22.51 12.53 5.67
CA VAL A 64 23.62 13.46 5.97
C VAL A 64 23.28 14.87 5.48
N LEU A 65 22.72 15.01 4.27
CA LEU A 65 22.31 16.32 3.76
C LEU A 65 21.22 16.96 4.63
N ILE A 66 20.20 16.20 5.02
CA ILE A 66 19.15 16.67 5.96
C ILE A 66 19.80 17.13 7.27
N SER A 67 20.69 16.31 7.83
CA SER A 67 21.39 16.61 9.09
C SER A 67 22.19 17.90 9.06
N THR A 68 22.76 18.26 7.91
CA THR A 68 23.71 19.38 7.78
C THR A 68 23.08 20.65 7.21
N LEU A 69 22.02 20.51 6.39
CA LEU A 69 21.47 21.64 5.64
C LEU A 69 20.14 22.16 6.21
N THR A 70 19.49 21.42 7.12
CA THR A 70 18.20 21.84 7.69
C THR A 70 18.32 22.09 9.20
N GLU A 71 17.63 23.11 9.71
CA GLU A 71 17.65 23.48 11.14
C GLU A 71 17.03 22.37 12.02
N TRP A 72 16.08 21.62 11.49
CA TRP A 72 15.40 20.51 12.17
C TRP A 72 16.08 19.13 11.93
N GLY A 73 17.14 19.11 11.12
CA GLY A 73 17.74 17.86 10.62
C GLY A 73 18.49 17.06 11.68
N TYR A 74 19.34 17.71 12.48
CA TYR A 74 20.20 17.00 13.43
C TYR A 74 19.64 17.03 14.86
N PRO A 75 19.59 15.89 15.56
CA PRO A 75 19.74 14.52 15.00
C PRO A 75 18.40 13.94 14.54
N TRP A 76 17.29 14.53 14.99
CA TRP A 76 15.98 13.90 14.96
C TRP A 76 15.37 13.82 13.56
N GLY A 77 15.55 14.84 12.72
CA GLY A 77 15.07 14.83 11.35
C GLY A 77 15.70 13.71 10.51
N SER A 78 17.00 13.51 10.64
CA SER A 78 17.69 12.40 9.94
C SER A 78 17.25 11.03 10.46
N ILE A 79 17.04 10.89 11.78
CA ILE A 79 16.53 9.66 12.38
C ILE A 79 15.12 9.37 11.88
N ALA A 80 14.23 10.36 11.86
CA ALA A 80 12.87 10.24 11.36
C ALA A 80 12.84 9.88 9.88
N PHE A 81 13.69 10.50 9.07
CA PHE A 81 13.84 10.19 7.65
C PHE A 81 14.26 8.72 7.42
N VAL A 82 15.31 8.27 8.12
CA VAL A 82 15.77 6.87 8.02
C VAL A 82 14.71 5.89 8.52
N ALA A 83 14.00 6.24 9.60
CA ALA A 83 12.89 5.42 10.10
C ALA A 83 11.76 5.28 9.05
N GLY A 84 11.36 6.38 8.39
CA GLY A 84 10.37 6.34 7.31
C GLY A 84 10.82 5.49 6.12
N ALA A 85 12.06 5.64 5.69
CA ALA A 85 12.66 4.82 4.65
C ALA A 85 12.67 3.33 5.03
N PHE A 86 13.03 3.01 6.27
CA PHE A 86 13.02 1.64 6.78
C PHE A 86 11.61 1.04 6.80
N LEU A 87 10.60 1.77 7.31
CA LEU A 87 9.23 1.30 7.39
C LEU A 87 8.63 1.04 5.99
N SER A 88 8.89 1.92 5.03
CA SER A 88 8.47 1.74 3.63
C SER A 88 9.14 0.52 2.99
N SER A 89 10.45 0.37 3.17
CA SER A 89 11.21 -0.79 2.69
C SER A 89 10.71 -2.10 3.30
N LEU A 90 10.41 -2.09 4.60
CA LEU A 90 9.90 -3.24 5.32
C LEU A 90 8.50 -3.65 4.81
N ALA A 91 7.63 -2.67 4.54
CA ALA A 91 6.31 -2.92 3.97
C ALA A 91 6.44 -3.57 2.58
N GLY A 92 7.27 -3.03 1.71
CA GLY A 92 7.54 -3.60 0.38
C GLY A 92 8.13 -5.01 0.45
N PHE A 93 9.07 -5.25 1.35
CA PHE A 93 9.68 -6.58 1.55
C PHE A 93 8.67 -7.63 2.02
N ILE A 94 7.87 -7.32 3.04
CA ILE A 94 6.84 -8.24 3.57
C ILE A 94 5.80 -8.51 2.49
N GLY A 95 5.30 -7.46 1.82
CA GLY A 95 4.30 -7.58 0.76
C GLY A 95 4.77 -8.47 -0.37
N MET A 96 5.96 -8.20 -0.93
CA MET A 96 6.55 -8.99 -2.00
C MET A 96 6.75 -10.46 -1.62
N ARG A 97 7.27 -10.70 -0.42
CA ARG A 97 7.52 -12.07 0.05
C ARG A 97 6.24 -12.89 0.14
N ILE A 98 5.14 -12.28 0.58
CA ILE A 98 3.86 -12.98 0.72
C ILE A 98 3.13 -13.05 -0.62
N ALA A 99 3.18 -12.01 -1.46
CA ALA A 99 2.57 -12.04 -2.79
C ALA A 99 3.18 -13.14 -3.67
N THR A 100 4.51 -13.21 -3.77
CA THR A 100 5.20 -14.27 -4.52
C THR A 100 4.94 -15.66 -3.97
N ALA A 101 4.75 -15.79 -2.65
CA ALA A 101 4.33 -17.05 -2.04
C ALA A 101 2.86 -17.36 -2.30
N ALA A 102 2.00 -16.36 -2.49
CA ALA A 102 0.59 -16.53 -2.77
C ALA A 102 0.32 -16.99 -4.22
N ASN A 103 1.16 -16.63 -5.18
CA ASN A 103 0.95 -16.91 -6.61
C ASN A 103 0.72 -18.41 -6.88
N GLY A 104 1.67 -19.29 -6.55
CA GLY A 104 1.51 -20.72 -6.74
C GLY A 104 0.36 -21.32 -5.92
N ARG A 105 0.10 -20.79 -4.72
CA ARG A 105 -1.01 -21.23 -3.86
C ARG A 105 -2.38 -20.83 -4.41
N THR A 106 -2.45 -19.70 -5.09
CA THR A 106 -3.65 -19.26 -5.80
C THR A 106 -3.92 -20.16 -7.00
N THR A 107 -2.88 -20.51 -7.74
CA THR A 107 -2.94 -21.46 -8.86
C THR A 107 -3.43 -22.83 -8.40
N GLU A 108 -2.88 -23.36 -7.30
CA GLU A 108 -3.31 -24.62 -6.70
C GLU A 108 -4.81 -24.56 -6.29
N ALA A 109 -5.21 -23.48 -5.61
CA ALA A 109 -6.59 -23.29 -5.21
C ALA A 109 -7.55 -23.16 -6.42
N ALA A 110 -7.07 -22.55 -7.52
CA ALA A 110 -7.84 -22.46 -8.77
C ALA A 110 -8.05 -23.83 -9.39
N ARG A 111 -7.03 -24.67 -9.40
CA ARG A 111 -7.11 -26.05 -9.90
C ARG A 111 -8.09 -26.88 -9.08
N ASP A 112 -8.10 -26.74 -7.76
CA ASP A 112 -8.92 -27.54 -6.84
C ASP A 112 -10.40 -27.11 -6.77
N GLY A 113 -10.74 -25.91 -7.19
CA GLY A 113 -12.13 -25.43 -7.06
C GLY A 113 -12.42 -24.10 -7.76
N GLY A 114 -11.67 -23.83 -8.81
CA GLY A 114 -11.88 -22.66 -9.66
C GLY A 114 -11.69 -21.33 -8.93
N THR A 115 -12.26 -20.30 -9.52
CA THR A 115 -12.13 -18.92 -9.06
C THR A 115 -12.68 -18.68 -7.64
N LEU A 116 -13.66 -19.50 -7.21
CA LEU A 116 -14.24 -19.39 -5.86
C LEU A 116 -13.25 -19.74 -4.76
N LYS A 117 -12.32 -20.66 -5.01
CA LYS A 117 -11.25 -20.99 -4.06
C LYS A 117 -10.00 -20.12 -4.25
N ALA A 118 -9.72 -19.71 -5.48
CA ALA A 118 -8.55 -18.87 -5.81
C ALA A 118 -8.66 -17.46 -5.23
N LEU A 119 -9.81 -16.77 -5.41
CA LEU A 119 -9.98 -15.39 -4.97
C LEU A 119 -9.67 -15.16 -3.48
N PRO A 120 -10.12 -15.99 -2.53
CA PRO A 120 -9.77 -15.80 -1.12
C PRO A 120 -8.28 -15.92 -0.82
N VAL A 121 -7.53 -16.72 -1.59
CA VAL A 121 -6.08 -16.86 -1.43
C VAL A 121 -5.37 -15.62 -1.96
N ALA A 122 -5.69 -15.22 -3.19
CA ALA A 122 -5.16 -14.00 -3.81
C ALA A 122 -5.48 -12.76 -2.97
N PHE A 123 -6.75 -12.59 -2.55
CA PHE A 123 -7.15 -11.47 -1.71
C PHE A 123 -6.38 -11.41 -0.39
N ARG A 124 -6.18 -12.54 0.29
CA ARG A 124 -5.39 -12.57 1.52
C ARG A 124 -3.93 -12.19 1.28
N GLY A 125 -3.34 -12.64 0.16
CA GLY A 125 -2.00 -12.24 -0.26
C GLY A 125 -1.86 -10.73 -0.40
N GLY A 126 -2.77 -10.10 -1.14
CA GLY A 126 -2.82 -8.64 -1.30
C GLY A 126 -3.16 -7.90 -0.01
N ALA A 127 -4.07 -8.43 0.82
CA ALA A 127 -4.45 -7.86 2.10
C ALA A 127 -3.27 -7.80 3.09
N VAL A 128 -2.34 -8.76 3.04
CA VAL A 128 -1.10 -8.69 3.84
C VAL A 128 -0.33 -7.41 3.51
N MET A 129 -0.16 -7.11 2.22
CA MET A 129 0.50 -5.87 1.81
C MET A 129 -0.26 -4.64 2.30
N GLY A 130 -1.57 -4.56 2.03
CA GLY A 130 -2.39 -3.41 2.42
C GLY A 130 -2.38 -3.13 3.91
N PHE A 131 -2.57 -4.16 4.75
CA PHE A 131 -2.53 -3.99 6.22
C PHE A 131 -1.11 -3.74 6.75
N THR A 132 -0.07 -4.22 6.08
CA THR A 132 1.31 -3.91 6.46
C THR A 132 1.63 -2.45 6.16
N VAL A 133 1.28 -1.95 4.98
CA VAL A 133 1.46 -0.54 4.59
C VAL A 133 0.73 0.39 5.54
N ALA A 134 -0.59 0.18 5.70
CA ALA A 134 -1.41 1.05 6.55
C ALA A 134 -1.02 0.91 8.04
N GLY A 135 -0.72 -0.30 8.51
CA GLY A 135 -0.29 -0.56 9.88
C GLY A 135 1.05 0.08 10.22
N LEU A 136 2.07 -0.12 9.39
CA LEU A 136 3.38 0.49 9.60
C LEU A 136 3.35 2.02 9.41
N GLY A 137 2.57 2.53 8.46
CA GLY A 137 2.39 3.96 8.24
C GLY A 137 1.72 4.63 9.44
N LEU A 138 0.56 4.11 9.90
CA LEU A 138 -0.13 4.64 11.07
C LEU A 138 0.72 4.53 12.34
N LEU A 139 1.43 3.40 12.53
CA LEU A 139 2.33 3.20 13.65
C LEU A 139 3.49 4.20 13.61
N GLY A 140 4.14 4.36 12.46
CA GLY A 140 5.28 5.28 12.29
C GLY A 140 4.91 6.72 12.60
N VAL A 141 3.78 7.21 12.05
CA VAL A 141 3.30 8.57 12.32
C VAL A 141 2.87 8.73 13.78
N SER A 142 2.16 7.75 14.35
CA SER A 142 1.69 7.84 15.74
C SER A 142 2.83 7.80 16.76
N VAL A 143 3.80 6.90 16.54
CA VAL A 143 5.00 6.82 17.42
C VAL A 143 5.89 8.04 17.22
N GLY A 144 6.06 8.49 15.97
CA GLY A 144 6.80 9.73 15.67
C GLY A 144 6.18 10.93 16.36
N TYR A 145 4.85 11.08 16.30
CA TYR A 145 4.14 12.13 17.03
C TYR A 145 4.43 12.05 18.53
N TRP A 146 4.25 10.87 19.11
CA TRP A 146 4.47 10.65 20.53
C TRP A 146 5.90 10.98 20.96
N VAL A 147 6.90 10.57 20.19
CA VAL A 147 8.30 10.78 20.53
C VAL A 147 8.72 12.22 20.32
N PHE A 148 8.44 12.81 19.14
CA PHE A 148 9.01 14.11 18.76
C PHE A 148 8.23 15.29 19.32
N ILE A 149 6.90 15.12 19.53
CA ILE A 149 6.02 16.21 19.96
C ILE A 149 5.69 16.08 21.44
N ASP A 150 5.26 14.89 21.93
CA ASP A 150 4.82 14.73 23.31
C ASP A 150 5.97 14.47 24.31
N ILE A 151 7.02 13.69 23.94
CA ILE A 151 8.11 13.34 24.86
C ILE A 151 9.26 14.35 24.77
N LEU A 152 9.74 14.60 23.54
CA LEU A 152 10.91 15.47 23.32
C LEU A 152 10.55 16.95 23.23
N GLU A 153 9.27 17.27 23.03
CA GLU A 153 8.73 18.63 22.92
C GLU A 153 9.54 19.49 21.94
N LEU A 154 9.92 18.90 20.78
CA LEU A 154 10.79 19.57 19.81
C LEU A 154 10.09 20.81 19.24
N PRO A 155 10.76 21.97 19.18
CA PRO A 155 10.19 23.20 18.58
C PRO A 155 9.74 22.98 17.13
N ASN A 156 10.49 22.18 16.37
CA ASN A 156 10.23 21.83 14.99
C ASN A 156 9.68 20.36 14.86
N GLY A 157 8.93 19.89 15.87
CA GLY A 157 8.47 18.49 15.96
C GLY A 157 7.65 18.03 14.76
N TYR A 158 6.85 18.92 14.16
CA TYR A 158 6.07 18.60 12.97
C TYR A 158 6.90 18.48 11.70
N ASP A 159 7.98 19.28 11.55
CA ASP A 159 8.92 19.15 10.44
C ASP A 159 9.72 17.83 10.56
N VAL A 160 10.12 17.48 11.78
CA VAL A 160 10.75 16.19 12.08
C VAL A 160 9.79 15.04 11.78
N LEU A 161 8.51 15.16 12.13
CA LEU A 161 7.48 14.17 11.81
C LEU A 161 7.30 14.02 10.28
N ALA A 162 7.33 15.13 9.54
CA ALA A 162 7.26 15.13 8.08
C ALA A 162 8.44 14.39 7.42
N ALA A 163 9.61 14.35 8.07
CA ALA A 163 10.75 13.60 7.58
C ALA A 163 10.49 12.09 7.48
N ILE A 164 9.55 11.51 8.26
CA ILE A 164 9.11 10.12 8.11
C ILE A 164 8.48 9.94 6.72
N GLY A 165 7.62 10.88 6.31
CA GLY A 165 7.02 10.89 4.97
C GLY A 165 8.06 11.02 3.87
N LEU A 166 9.03 11.92 4.03
CA LEU A 166 10.14 12.11 3.08
C LEU A 166 10.99 10.83 2.93
N GLY A 167 11.21 10.10 4.01
CA GLY A 167 11.88 8.80 3.98
C GLY A 167 11.10 7.77 3.17
N GLY A 168 9.79 7.66 3.40
CA GLY A 168 8.88 6.81 2.62
C GLY A 168 8.88 7.18 1.15
N SER A 169 8.78 8.49 0.83
CA SER A 169 8.81 9.05 -0.52
C SER A 169 10.08 8.67 -1.28
N SER A 170 11.23 8.72 -0.60
CA SER A 170 12.51 8.33 -1.20
C SER A 170 12.51 6.86 -1.65
N ILE A 171 11.97 5.96 -0.84
CA ILE A 171 11.84 4.55 -1.19
C ILE A 171 10.83 4.37 -2.34
N ALA A 172 9.68 5.04 -2.25
CA ALA A 172 8.62 4.96 -3.25
C ALA A 172 9.10 5.38 -4.64
N LEU A 173 9.85 6.48 -4.72
CA LEU A 173 10.41 6.96 -5.99
C LEU A 173 11.24 5.87 -6.68
N PHE A 174 12.20 5.26 -5.98
CA PHE A 174 13.06 4.24 -6.58
C PHE A 174 12.32 2.92 -6.82
N ALA A 175 11.47 2.49 -5.91
CA ALA A 175 10.72 1.26 -6.04
C ALA A 175 9.68 1.34 -7.16
N ARG A 176 8.95 2.47 -7.26
CA ARG A 176 7.92 2.67 -8.28
C ARG A 176 8.52 2.85 -9.67
N VAL A 177 9.53 3.72 -9.81
CA VAL A 177 10.19 3.97 -11.11
C VAL A 177 11.02 2.76 -11.53
N GLY A 178 11.85 2.23 -10.63
CA GLY A 178 12.69 1.07 -10.93
C GLY A 178 11.88 -0.19 -11.21
N GLY A 179 10.83 -0.44 -10.42
CA GLY A 179 9.90 -1.54 -10.62
C GLY A 179 9.15 -1.42 -11.94
N GLY A 180 8.60 -0.24 -12.24
CA GLY A 180 7.87 0.00 -13.48
C GLY A 180 8.74 -0.14 -14.74
N ILE A 181 10.00 0.33 -14.69
CA ILE A 181 10.96 0.13 -15.78
C ILE A 181 11.24 -1.37 -15.99
N TYR A 182 11.49 -2.10 -14.89
CA TYR A 182 11.74 -3.54 -14.97
C TYR A 182 10.53 -4.28 -15.56
N THR A 183 9.33 -4.04 -15.05
CA THR A 183 8.08 -4.66 -15.52
C THR A 183 7.91 -4.43 -17.02
N LYS A 184 8.01 -3.20 -17.49
CA LYS A 184 7.82 -2.91 -18.92
C LYS A 184 8.96 -3.45 -19.80
N ALA A 185 10.18 -3.47 -19.33
CA ALA A 185 11.29 -4.08 -20.07
C ALA A 185 11.16 -5.60 -20.18
N ALA A 186 10.66 -6.25 -19.12
CA ALA A 186 10.43 -7.69 -19.11
C ALA A 186 9.25 -8.10 -20.00
N ASP A 187 8.11 -7.41 -19.87
CA ASP A 187 6.89 -7.57 -20.66
C ASP A 187 7.18 -7.43 -22.17
N VAL A 188 7.70 -6.27 -22.59
CA VAL A 188 8.06 -6.03 -24.00
C VAL A 188 9.12 -7.00 -24.50
N GLY A 189 10.11 -7.34 -23.67
CA GLY A 189 11.15 -8.30 -24.03
C GLY A 189 10.62 -9.72 -24.22
N ALA A 190 9.72 -10.17 -23.34
CA ALA A 190 9.05 -11.46 -23.43
C ALA A 190 8.18 -11.54 -24.69
N ASP A 191 7.43 -10.48 -24.99
CA ASP A 191 6.60 -10.39 -26.18
C ASP A 191 7.40 -10.43 -27.48
N LEU A 192 8.50 -9.68 -27.55
CA LEU A 192 9.35 -9.69 -28.74
C LEU A 192 9.96 -11.08 -29.00
N VAL A 193 10.51 -11.71 -27.98
CA VAL A 193 11.10 -13.05 -28.11
C VAL A 193 10.02 -14.09 -28.43
N GLY A 194 8.89 -14.08 -27.72
CA GLY A 194 7.82 -15.05 -27.91
C GLY A 194 7.06 -14.87 -29.21
N LYS A 195 6.38 -13.74 -29.34
CA LYS A 195 5.43 -13.50 -30.44
C LYS A 195 6.15 -13.21 -31.77
N VAL A 196 7.23 -12.41 -31.74
CA VAL A 196 7.87 -11.95 -32.97
C VAL A 196 8.95 -12.89 -33.44
N GLU A 197 9.88 -13.31 -32.58
CA GLU A 197 11.02 -14.16 -32.98
C GLU A 197 10.63 -15.63 -33.02
N ALA A 198 9.96 -16.15 -31.99
CA ALA A 198 9.64 -17.58 -31.89
C ALA A 198 8.28 -17.97 -32.47
N GLY A 199 7.37 -17.00 -32.68
CA GLY A 199 6.02 -17.26 -33.20
C GLY A 199 5.17 -18.13 -32.27
N ILE A 200 5.40 -18.03 -30.95
CA ILE A 200 4.66 -18.77 -29.91
C ILE A 200 3.67 -17.84 -29.21
N PRO A 201 2.60 -18.40 -28.59
CA PRO A 201 1.63 -17.59 -27.83
C PRO A 201 2.27 -16.83 -26.68
N GLU A 202 1.56 -15.80 -26.21
CA GLU A 202 1.88 -15.10 -24.97
C GLU A 202 1.94 -16.06 -23.79
N ASP A 203 2.84 -15.84 -22.85
CA ASP A 203 3.05 -16.68 -21.67
C ASP A 203 3.40 -18.16 -21.94
N ASP A 204 3.79 -18.49 -23.16
CA ASP A 204 4.18 -19.87 -23.50
C ASP A 204 5.40 -20.30 -22.63
N PRO A 205 5.33 -21.47 -21.97
CA PRO A 205 6.41 -21.95 -21.09
C PRO A 205 7.73 -22.23 -21.81
N ARG A 206 7.73 -22.26 -23.15
CA ARG A 206 8.96 -22.36 -23.96
C ARG A 206 9.70 -21.02 -24.05
N ASN A 207 9.04 -19.90 -23.76
CA ASN A 207 9.69 -18.60 -23.75
C ASN A 207 10.44 -18.40 -22.42
N PRO A 208 11.77 -18.32 -22.41
CA PRO A 208 12.55 -18.15 -21.19
C PRO A 208 12.32 -16.80 -20.51
N ALA A 209 11.79 -15.82 -21.23
CA ALA A 209 11.51 -14.48 -20.71
C ALA A 209 10.20 -14.41 -19.90
N THR A 210 9.30 -15.40 -20.00
CA THR A 210 8.02 -15.43 -19.24
C THR A 210 8.26 -15.37 -17.72
N ILE A 211 9.31 -15.98 -17.19
CA ILE A 211 9.63 -15.87 -15.76
C ILE A 211 10.03 -14.43 -15.40
N ALA A 212 10.81 -13.76 -16.25
CA ALA A 212 11.22 -12.38 -16.02
C ALA A 212 10.03 -11.42 -16.05
N ASP A 213 9.08 -11.67 -16.93
CA ASP A 213 7.82 -10.92 -17.02
C ASP A 213 6.99 -11.09 -15.75
N ASN A 214 6.73 -12.31 -15.31
CA ASN A 214 6.04 -12.57 -14.05
C ASN A 214 6.79 -12.00 -12.82
N VAL A 215 8.12 -11.96 -12.83
CA VAL A 215 8.90 -11.24 -11.79
C VAL A 215 8.62 -9.74 -11.87
N GLY A 216 8.54 -9.19 -13.08
CA GLY A 216 8.22 -7.79 -13.32
C GLY A 216 6.91 -7.36 -12.69
N ASP A 217 5.83 -8.13 -12.91
CA ASP A 217 4.52 -7.87 -12.32
C ASP A 217 4.58 -7.81 -10.78
N ASN A 218 5.25 -8.78 -10.16
CA ASN A 218 5.41 -8.74 -8.70
C ASN A 218 6.26 -7.53 -8.24
N VAL A 219 7.28 -7.16 -8.98
CA VAL A 219 8.16 -6.02 -8.65
C VAL A 219 7.42 -4.69 -8.81
N GLY A 220 6.72 -4.49 -9.93
CA GLY A 220 5.98 -3.26 -10.23
C GLY A 220 4.75 -3.09 -9.35
N ASP A 221 3.91 -4.11 -9.30
CA ASP A 221 2.56 -4.01 -8.70
C ASP A 221 2.53 -4.35 -7.21
N VAL A 222 3.53 -5.03 -6.67
CA VAL A 222 3.59 -5.27 -5.24
C VAL A 222 4.63 -4.36 -4.58
N ALA A 223 5.91 -4.49 -4.91
CA ALA A 223 6.93 -3.70 -4.22
C ALA A 223 6.86 -2.21 -4.57
N GLY A 224 6.74 -1.89 -5.87
CA GLY A 224 6.66 -0.51 -6.36
C GLY A 224 5.39 0.19 -5.90
N MET A 225 4.24 -0.40 -6.16
CA MET A 225 2.94 0.16 -5.76
C MET A 225 2.78 0.21 -4.24
N GLY A 226 3.27 -0.79 -3.52
CA GLY A 226 3.18 -0.81 -2.07
C GLY A 226 4.00 0.28 -1.38
N ALA A 227 5.19 0.60 -1.89
CA ALA A 227 5.98 1.72 -1.39
C ALA A 227 5.31 3.08 -1.69
N ASP A 228 4.69 3.23 -2.87
CA ASP A 228 3.92 4.40 -3.27
C ASP A 228 2.66 4.60 -2.37
N LEU A 229 1.95 3.51 -2.07
CA LEU A 229 0.83 3.55 -1.14
C LEU A 229 1.28 3.91 0.29
N PHE A 230 2.45 3.45 0.73
CA PHE A 230 3.00 3.84 2.03
C PHE A 230 3.29 5.35 2.09
N GLU A 231 3.96 5.89 1.06
CA GLU A 231 4.21 7.33 0.92
C GLU A 231 2.92 8.13 0.99
N SER A 232 1.95 7.79 0.14
CA SER A 232 0.67 8.50 0.03
C SER A 232 -0.13 8.42 1.33
N TYR A 233 -0.13 7.28 2.00
CA TYR A 233 -0.82 7.10 3.27
C TYR A 233 -0.18 7.91 4.40
N VAL A 234 1.14 7.84 4.55
CA VAL A 234 1.87 8.64 5.56
C VAL A 234 1.73 10.13 5.27
N GLY A 235 1.87 10.55 4.00
CA GLY A 235 1.68 11.93 3.58
C GLY A 235 0.27 12.47 3.91
N SER A 236 -0.77 11.65 3.69
CA SER A 236 -2.16 12.02 4.01
C SER A 236 -2.43 12.16 5.51
N LEU A 237 -1.64 11.53 6.37
CA LEU A 237 -1.70 11.71 7.83
C LEU A 237 -0.88 12.91 8.29
N VAL A 238 0.33 13.07 7.78
CA VAL A 238 1.30 14.08 8.24
C VAL A 238 0.93 15.48 7.73
N ALA A 239 0.51 15.61 6.47
CA ALA A 239 0.22 16.92 5.89
C ALA A 239 -0.88 17.71 6.63
N PRO A 240 -2.05 17.10 6.98
CA PRO A 240 -3.05 17.81 7.77
C PRO A 240 -2.59 18.12 9.20
N LEU A 241 -1.75 17.25 9.80
CA LEU A 241 -1.16 17.50 11.12
C LEU A 241 -0.25 18.72 11.10
N ALA A 242 0.68 18.79 10.15
CA ALA A 242 1.60 19.91 10.00
C ALA A 242 0.85 21.21 9.63
N TYR A 243 -0.13 21.14 8.74
CA TYR A 243 -0.95 22.29 8.39
C TYR A 243 -1.72 22.84 9.58
N ALA A 244 -2.37 21.98 10.37
CA ALA A 244 -3.08 22.38 11.57
C ALA A 244 -2.14 23.02 12.59
N ALA A 245 -0.95 22.50 12.78
CA ALA A 245 0.06 23.07 13.69
C ALA A 245 0.48 24.49 13.29
N ILE A 246 0.65 24.75 11.97
CA ILE A 246 1.01 26.08 11.45
C ILE A 246 -0.16 27.06 11.59
N VAL A 247 -1.35 26.69 11.14
CA VAL A 247 -2.53 27.59 11.10
C VAL A 247 -2.97 27.96 12.51
N PHE A 248 -2.86 27.05 13.45
CA PHE A 248 -3.30 27.25 14.81
C PHE A 248 -2.16 27.62 15.78
N SER A 249 -0.96 27.89 15.26
CA SER A 249 0.16 28.35 16.10
C SER A 249 -0.18 29.64 16.82
N GLY A 250 0.00 29.66 18.15
CA GLY A 250 -0.34 30.81 18.99
C GLY A 250 -1.82 30.96 19.38
N GLN A 251 -2.67 30.06 18.94
CA GLN A 251 -4.06 29.98 19.40
C GLN A 251 -4.21 28.90 20.46
N ASN A 252 -5.09 29.10 21.45
CA ASN A 252 -5.47 28.04 22.40
C ASN A 252 -6.34 26.98 21.72
N VAL A 253 -5.77 26.28 20.72
CA VAL A 253 -6.47 25.24 19.99
C VAL A 253 -6.34 23.94 20.75
N LEU A 254 -7.46 23.24 20.84
CA LEU A 254 -7.51 21.96 21.51
C LEU A 254 -6.61 20.94 20.83
N PRO A 255 -5.86 20.17 21.63
CA PRO A 255 -5.11 19.02 21.12
C PRO A 255 -5.95 18.07 20.27
N SER A 256 -7.27 18.01 20.50
CA SER A 256 -8.21 17.18 19.74
C SER A 256 -8.25 17.51 18.24
N LEU A 257 -8.13 18.78 17.84
CA LEU A 257 -8.08 19.17 16.42
C LEU A 257 -6.84 18.60 15.72
N LEU A 258 -5.71 18.64 16.40
CA LEU A 258 -4.45 18.10 15.88
C LEU A 258 -4.50 16.58 15.72
N PHE A 259 -5.26 15.87 16.56
CA PHE A 259 -5.38 14.40 16.47
C PHE A 259 -6.42 13.93 15.47
N PHE A 260 -7.22 14.78 14.87
CA PHE A 260 -8.31 14.37 13.98
C PHE A 260 -7.83 13.52 12.80
N PRO A 261 -6.73 13.82 12.07
CA PRO A 261 -6.24 13.00 10.97
C PRO A 261 -5.86 11.58 11.43
N LEU A 262 -5.19 11.45 12.58
CA LEU A 262 -4.84 10.15 13.16
C LEU A 262 -6.07 9.37 13.61
N ALA A 263 -7.08 10.05 14.14
CA ALA A 263 -8.33 9.42 14.54
C ALA A 263 -9.12 8.92 13.32
N VAL A 264 -9.14 9.66 12.20
CA VAL A 264 -9.71 9.22 10.92
C VAL A 264 -8.95 7.98 10.40
N GLY A 265 -7.62 8.00 10.43
CA GLY A 265 -6.79 6.84 10.06
C GLY A 265 -7.08 5.61 10.94
N THR A 266 -7.31 5.82 12.24
CA THR A 266 -7.67 4.77 13.20
C THR A 266 -9.02 4.13 12.87
N ILE A 267 -10.03 4.96 12.58
CA ILE A 267 -11.37 4.50 12.17
C ILE A 267 -11.26 3.74 10.83
N GLY A 268 -10.54 4.30 9.85
CA GLY A 268 -10.31 3.67 8.55
C GLY A 268 -9.64 2.30 8.67
N MET A 269 -8.66 2.16 9.56
CA MET A 269 -8.02 0.87 9.85
C MET A 269 -9.05 -0.13 10.43
N GLY A 270 -9.82 0.27 11.44
CA GLY A 270 -10.87 -0.57 12.02
C GLY A 270 -11.94 -0.98 11.01
N ALA A 271 -12.41 -0.04 10.19
CA ALA A 271 -13.36 -0.28 9.11
C ALA A 271 -12.80 -1.28 8.08
N SER A 272 -11.53 -1.12 7.70
CA SER A 272 -10.86 -2.03 6.75
C SER A 272 -10.70 -3.45 7.31
N ILE A 273 -10.35 -3.58 8.59
CA ILE A 273 -10.28 -4.88 9.28
C ILE A 273 -11.63 -5.60 9.18
N VAL A 274 -12.72 -4.95 9.57
CA VAL A 274 -14.08 -5.54 9.54
C VAL A 274 -14.47 -5.88 8.10
N SER A 275 -14.25 -4.96 7.17
CA SER A 275 -14.67 -5.11 5.76
C SER A 275 -13.88 -6.19 5.02
N SER A 276 -12.66 -6.50 5.43
CA SER A 276 -11.87 -7.58 4.83
C SER A 276 -12.53 -8.96 4.97
N PHE A 277 -13.34 -9.17 6.01
CA PHE A 277 -14.12 -10.41 6.21
C PHE A 277 -15.39 -10.46 5.36
N LEU A 278 -15.82 -9.36 4.76
CA LEU A 278 -16.99 -9.27 3.88
C LEU A 278 -16.67 -9.59 2.42
N VAL A 279 -15.39 -9.69 2.07
CA VAL A 279 -14.92 -10.11 0.75
C VAL A 279 -15.13 -11.61 0.60
N LYS A 280 -16.31 -11.99 0.09
CA LYS A 280 -16.71 -13.39 -0.14
C LYS A 280 -16.96 -13.59 -1.62
N PRO A 281 -16.26 -14.55 -2.27
CA PRO A 281 -16.46 -14.85 -3.67
C PRO A 281 -17.89 -15.34 -3.94
N LYS A 282 -18.39 -14.98 -5.10
CA LYS A 282 -19.63 -15.51 -5.65
C LYS A 282 -19.41 -15.82 -7.12
N GLU A 283 -19.92 -16.95 -7.59
CA GLU A 283 -19.77 -17.41 -8.96
C GLU A 283 -20.24 -16.34 -9.96
N GLY A 284 -19.42 -16.05 -10.97
CA GLY A 284 -19.68 -15.03 -11.98
C GLY A 284 -19.66 -13.56 -11.48
N LYS A 285 -19.27 -13.30 -10.21
CA LYS A 285 -19.34 -11.97 -9.59
C LYS A 285 -18.12 -11.67 -8.72
N LEU A 286 -16.91 -11.93 -9.23
CA LEU A 286 -15.68 -11.77 -8.47
C LEU A 286 -15.38 -10.30 -8.14
N ALA A 287 -15.49 -9.40 -9.12
CA ALA A 287 -15.31 -7.96 -8.91
C ALA A 287 -16.27 -7.41 -7.84
N GLN A 288 -17.54 -7.87 -7.85
CA GLN A 288 -18.50 -7.46 -6.82
C GLN A 288 -18.12 -7.91 -5.40
N ALA A 289 -17.34 -8.98 -5.23
CA ALA A 289 -16.85 -9.39 -3.92
C ALA A 289 -15.82 -8.39 -3.38
N LEU A 290 -14.93 -7.88 -4.24
CA LEU A 290 -13.95 -6.85 -3.90
C LEU A 290 -14.65 -5.52 -3.61
N HIS A 291 -15.60 -5.11 -4.45
CA HIS A 291 -16.41 -3.91 -4.23
C HIS A 291 -17.15 -3.91 -2.90
N ARG A 292 -17.69 -5.08 -2.47
CA ARG A 292 -18.31 -5.18 -1.13
C ARG A 292 -17.33 -4.83 -0.02
N GLY A 293 -16.08 -5.28 -0.12
CA GLY A 293 -15.04 -4.89 0.83
C GLY A 293 -14.82 -3.38 0.85
N THR A 294 -14.62 -2.78 -0.32
CA THR A 294 -14.33 -1.34 -0.46
C THR A 294 -15.51 -0.48 0.01
N TYR A 295 -16.74 -0.76 -0.47
CA TYR A 295 -17.91 0.04 -0.09
C TYR A 295 -18.30 -0.12 1.38
N SER A 296 -18.15 -1.33 1.95
CA SER A 296 -18.40 -1.52 3.38
C SER A 296 -17.36 -0.79 4.24
N ALA A 297 -16.07 -0.77 3.83
CA ALA A 297 -15.07 0.02 4.51
C ALA A 297 -15.38 1.53 4.45
N ALA A 298 -15.78 2.03 3.28
CA ALA A 298 -16.18 3.41 3.10
C ALA A 298 -17.40 3.78 3.96
N ALA A 299 -18.42 2.93 3.98
CA ALA A 299 -19.63 3.16 4.78
C ALA A 299 -19.33 3.16 6.29
N LEU A 300 -18.52 2.21 6.77
CA LEU A 300 -18.11 2.14 8.17
C LEU A 300 -17.22 3.32 8.55
N THR A 301 -16.31 3.75 7.68
CA THR A 301 -15.49 4.95 7.90
C THR A 301 -16.35 6.19 7.96
N THR A 302 -17.30 6.36 7.02
CA THR A 302 -18.27 7.48 7.05
C THR A 302 -19.02 7.56 8.36
N LEU A 303 -19.57 6.43 8.82
CA LEU A 303 -20.31 6.35 10.07
C LEU A 303 -19.40 6.69 11.27
N GLY A 304 -18.20 6.12 11.31
CA GLY A 304 -17.24 6.37 12.40
C GLY A 304 -16.77 7.82 12.44
N VAL A 305 -16.51 8.44 11.29
CA VAL A 305 -16.10 9.85 11.21
C VAL A 305 -17.24 10.80 11.59
N TYR A 306 -18.50 10.45 11.29
CA TYR A 306 -19.64 11.22 11.75
C TYR A 306 -19.67 11.33 13.28
N PHE A 307 -19.63 10.20 13.98
CA PHE A 307 -19.59 10.19 15.45
C PHE A 307 -18.32 10.81 16.01
N LEU A 308 -17.18 10.66 15.34
CA LEU A 308 -15.94 11.30 15.74
C LEU A 308 -16.05 12.82 15.68
N SER A 309 -16.54 13.36 14.56
CA SER A 309 -16.68 14.81 14.36
C SER A 309 -17.64 15.41 15.39
N ASP A 310 -18.76 14.75 15.63
CA ASP A 310 -19.72 15.19 16.64
C ASP A 310 -19.11 15.20 18.04
N SER A 311 -18.49 14.11 18.45
CA SER A 311 -17.91 13.98 19.80
C SER A 311 -16.72 14.91 20.07
N MET A 312 -15.93 15.24 19.04
CA MET A 312 -14.73 16.05 19.18
C MET A 312 -14.99 17.55 19.07
N PHE A 313 -15.99 17.97 18.29
CA PHE A 313 -16.15 19.38 17.89
C PHE A 313 -17.47 20.03 18.28
N SER A 314 -18.49 19.27 18.67
CA SER A 314 -19.81 19.83 19.05
C SER A 314 -19.76 20.88 20.15
N SER A 315 -18.76 20.81 21.03
CA SER A 315 -18.57 21.78 22.13
C SER A 315 -17.78 23.04 21.73
N TYR A 316 -17.19 23.09 20.50
CA TYR A 316 -16.20 24.11 20.16
C TYR A 316 -16.50 24.94 18.92
N THR A 317 -17.29 24.44 17.99
CA THR A 317 -17.65 25.17 16.77
C THR A 317 -19.07 24.84 16.35
N GLU A 318 -19.81 25.87 15.88
CA GLU A 318 -21.08 25.66 15.18
C GLU A 318 -20.94 24.88 13.87
N ASN A 319 -19.68 24.71 13.38
CA ASN A 319 -19.34 24.05 12.13
C ASN A 319 -18.58 22.70 12.31
N SER A 320 -18.84 21.95 13.38
CA SER A 320 -18.27 20.61 13.58
C SER A 320 -18.49 19.67 12.39
N ILE A 321 -19.58 19.85 11.68
CA ILE A 321 -19.99 19.09 10.50
C ILE A 321 -19.11 19.37 9.24
N GLY A 322 -18.39 20.49 9.19
CA GLY A 322 -17.55 20.86 8.07
C GLY A 322 -16.39 19.87 7.85
N LEU A 323 -15.74 19.42 8.94
CA LEU A 323 -14.67 18.42 8.87
C LEU A 323 -15.20 17.06 8.42
N PHE A 324 -16.39 16.66 8.88
CA PHE A 324 -17.06 15.47 8.37
C PHE A 324 -17.24 15.54 6.86
N PHE A 325 -17.82 16.63 6.34
CA PHE A 325 -18.01 16.79 4.90
C PHE A 325 -16.69 16.77 4.12
N ALA A 326 -15.61 17.36 4.64
CA ALA A 326 -14.30 17.31 4.00
C ALA A 326 -13.81 15.86 3.81
N VAL A 327 -13.93 15.03 4.84
CA VAL A 327 -13.55 13.60 4.76
C VAL A 327 -14.47 12.85 3.79
N ILE A 328 -15.78 13.08 3.81
CA ILE A 328 -16.73 12.38 2.95
C ILE A 328 -16.55 12.76 1.48
N ILE A 329 -16.28 14.03 1.18
CA ILE A 329 -15.98 14.47 -0.19
C ILE A 329 -14.70 13.77 -0.69
N GLY A 330 -13.62 13.74 0.13
CA GLY A 330 -12.41 13.03 -0.22
C GLY A 330 -12.64 11.55 -0.48
N LEU A 331 -13.43 10.89 0.39
CA LEU A 331 -13.80 9.48 0.23
C LEU A 331 -14.62 9.24 -1.04
N ALA A 332 -15.61 10.09 -1.32
CA ALA A 332 -16.44 10.01 -2.53
C ALA A 332 -15.59 10.21 -3.80
N VAL A 333 -14.68 11.18 -3.80
CA VAL A 333 -13.74 11.39 -4.92
C VAL A 333 -12.86 10.16 -5.12
N GLY A 334 -12.30 9.58 -4.06
CA GLY A 334 -11.48 8.36 -4.15
C GLY A 334 -12.27 7.17 -4.76
N LEU A 335 -13.50 6.96 -4.33
CA LEU A 335 -14.38 5.92 -4.89
C LEU A 335 -14.72 6.18 -6.36
N LEU A 336 -15.01 7.42 -6.72
CA LEU A 336 -15.31 7.81 -8.10
C LEU A 336 -14.10 7.61 -9.03
N VAL A 337 -12.92 8.03 -8.60
CA VAL A 337 -11.68 7.82 -9.37
C VAL A 337 -11.43 6.34 -9.57
N GLY A 338 -11.61 5.51 -8.52
CA GLY A 338 -11.50 4.05 -8.63
C GLY A 338 -12.47 3.46 -9.65
N GLN A 339 -13.74 3.87 -9.62
CA GLN A 339 -14.75 3.40 -10.56
C GLN A 339 -14.48 3.84 -12.00
N ILE A 340 -14.06 5.10 -12.19
CA ILE A 340 -13.70 5.62 -13.51
C ILE A 340 -12.50 4.86 -14.06
N SER A 341 -11.48 4.63 -13.24
CA SER A 341 -10.30 3.85 -13.61
C SER A 341 -10.67 2.44 -14.05
N GLU A 342 -11.47 1.74 -13.24
CA GLU A 342 -11.97 0.40 -13.55
C GLU A 342 -12.78 0.37 -14.84
N TRP A 343 -13.64 1.37 -15.05
CA TRP A 343 -14.43 1.45 -16.27
C TRP A 343 -13.58 1.63 -17.52
N PHE A 344 -12.57 2.51 -17.47
CA PHE A 344 -11.66 2.74 -18.61
C PHE A 344 -10.66 1.61 -18.86
N THR A 345 -10.38 0.76 -17.87
CA THR A 345 -9.49 -0.41 -18.00
C THR A 345 -10.26 -1.72 -18.16
N SER A 346 -11.61 -1.65 -18.28
CA SER A 346 -12.47 -2.81 -18.42
C SER A 346 -12.26 -3.50 -19.78
N ASP A 347 -12.26 -4.83 -19.77
CA ASP A 347 -12.24 -5.71 -20.96
C ASP A 347 -13.45 -5.51 -21.91
N HIS A 348 -14.49 -4.83 -21.45
CA HIS A 348 -15.66 -4.48 -22.26
C HIS A 348 -15.45 -3.25 -23.16
N LEU A 349 -14.37 -2.50 -22.98
CA LEU A 349 -14.08 -1.30 -23.78
C LEU A 349 -13.15 -1.63 -24.96
N SER A 350 -13.56 -1.23 -26.16
CA SER A 350 -12.80 -1.43 -27.40
C SER A 350 -11.40 -0.80 -27.42
N LEU A 351 -11.12 0.15 -26.52
CA LEU A 351 -9.81 0.78 -26.39
C LEU A 351 -8.69 -0.18 -26.01
N ILE A 352 -8.98 -1.19 -25.22
CA ILE A 352 -8.01 -2.25 -24.86
C ILE A 352 -7.68 -3.08 -26.12
N HIS A 353 -8.69 -3.35 -26.97
CA HIS A 353 -8.49 -4.06 -28.23
C HIS A 353 -7.66 -3.26 -29.25
N ILE A 354 -7.63 -1.93 -29.15
CA ILE A 354 -6.81 -1.08 -30.00
C ILE A 354 -5.35 -1.05 -29.52
N SER A 355 -5.12 -1.10 -28.19
CA SER A 355 -3.77 -1.11 -27.62
C SER A 355 -3.07 -2.47 -27.68
N GLU A 356 -3.85 -3.56 -27.83
CA GLU A 356 -3.33 -4.94 -27.96
C GLU A 356 -3.90 -5.62 -29.22
N PRO A 357 -3.56 -5.16 -30.44
CA PRO A 357 -4.11 -5.73 -31.66
C PRO A 357 -3.76 -7.22 -31.88
N THR A 358 -2.79 -7.74 -31.19
CA THR A 358 -2.36 -9.14 -31.27
C THR A 358 -3.33 -10.13 -30.62
N ARG A 359 -4.22 -9.70 -29.72
CA ARG A 359 -5.28 -10.55 -29.14
C ARG A 359 -6.46 -10.81 -30.08
N LEU A 360 -6.58 -10.02 -31.16
CA LEU A 360 -7.64 -10.18 -32.15
C LEU A 360 -7.30 -11.17 -33.29
N ALA A 361 -6.08 -11.68 -33.33
CA ALA A 361 -5.60 -12.57 -34.38
C ALA A 361 -5.58 -14.06 -33.99
N THR A 362 -6.05 -14.40 -32.80
CA THR A 362 -6.27 -15.77 -32.32
C THR A 362 -7.73 -16.02 -31.99
#